data_3f318db30af84ce92847b5069c1dedc9
#
_entry.id   3f318db30af84ce92847b5069c1dedc9
#
_cell.length_a   1.000
_cell.length_b   1.000
_cell.length_c   1.000
_cell.angle_alpha   90.00
_cell.angle_beta   90.00
_cell.angle_gamma   90.00
#
_symmetry.space_group_name_H-M   'P 1'
#
loop_
_entity.id
_entity.type
_entity.pdbx_description
1 polymer ?
#
loop_
_entity_poly.entity_id
_entity_poly.type
_entity_poly.pdbx_seq_one_letter_code
_entity_poly.pdbx_strand_id
1 'polypeptide(L)'
;ELGFNILLTGHQHMSVPGQMVRNTFVVQPSDKGQEFLRVEVSVSDSGAQFSSQTIHAGGPCCTEWLTEFSEIERGAQDWLDQVVGHLEAPLTLDTPLHMAANGTPLADLFNTVQLAASGAQISVTSLANDAAGLPQTVRRRDVLNAYPYTNTLTILQITGAVLRRAMERSAEYFIRNADGTLRISDAFLKPKVEHYNYDYYAGEHYV
;
A
#
# COMPACT_ATOMS: atom_id res chain seq x y z
N GLU A 1 22.94 6.97 19.97
CA GLU A 1 23.12 7.50 18.59
C GLU A 1 24.16 6.64 17.87
N LEU A 2 23.86 6.17 16.66
CA LEU A 2 24.78 5.30 15.90
C LEU A 2 25.88 6.09 15.15
N GLY A 3 25.85 7.43 15.23
CA GLY A 3 26.90 8.31 14.68
C GLY A 3 27.02 8.33 13.17
N PHE A 4 25.94 8.01 12.44
CA PHE A 4 25.96 8.09 10.98
C PHE A 4 25.94 9.55 10.49
N ASN A 5 26.77 9.84 9.50
CA ASN A 5 26.76 11.13 8.81
C ASN A 5 25.67 11.21 7.75
N ILE A 6 25.40 10.08 7.06
CA ILE A 6 24.37 9.94 6.07
C ILE A 6 23.58 8.65 6.29
N LEU A 7 22.29 8.68 6.00
CA LEU A 7 21.38 7.52 6.06
C LEU A 7 20.55 7.46 4.77
N LEU A 8 20.74 6.39 4.02
CA LEU A 8 19.94 6.05 2.85
C LEU A 8 18.81 5.13 3.31
N THR A 9 17.57 5.54 3.11
CA THR A 9 16.38 4.81 3.58
C THR A 9 15.48 4.39 2.43
N GLY A 10 14.49 3.58 2.74
CA GLY A 10 13.47 3.07 1.84
C GLY A 10 12.27 2.57 2.62
N HIS A 11 11.42 1.75 2.00
CA HIS A 11 10.28 1.04 2.60
C HIS A 11 9.03 1.88 2.86
N GLN A 12 9.13 3.15 3.28
CA GLN A 12 7.97 3.97 3.60
C GLN A 12 7.21 4.49 2.38
N HIS A 13 7.70 4.26 1.16
CA HIS A 13 7.13 4.76 -0.09
C HIS A 13 6.91 6.30 -0.08
N MET A 14 7.87 7.02 0.51
CA MET A 14 7.86 8.47 0.64
C MET A 14 9.11 9.06 0.01
N SER A 15 8.99 10.17 -0.69
CA SER A 15 10.16 10.92 -1.16
C SER A 15 10.68 11.82 -0.04
N VAL A 16 11.94 11.62 0.34
CA VAL A 16 12.71 12.49 1.24
C VAL A 16 13.97 12.93 0.49
N PRO A 17 13.90 14.04 -0.24
CA PRO A 17 14.99 14.46 -1.13
C PRO A 17 16.27 14.84 -0.39
N GLY A 18 16.19 15.14 0.89
CA GLY A 18 17.33 15.40 1.77
C GLY A 18 16.94 16.27 2.94
N GLN A 19 17.19 15.80 4.14
CA GLN A 19 16.95 16.57 5.36
C GLN A 19 17.95 16.18 6.45
N MET A 20 18.30 17.15 7.28
CA MET A 20 19.07 16.88 8.50
C MET A 20 18.14 16.41 9.61
N VAL A 21 18.40 15.21 10.12
CA VAL A 21 17.76 14.68 11.33
C VAL A 21 18.85 14.60 12.40
N ARG A 22 18.87 15.53 13.34
CA ARG A 22 20.00 15.75 14.25
C ARG A 22 21.29 15.98 13.46
N ASN A 23 22.26 15.06 13.55
CA ASN A 23 23.55 15.17 12.87
C ASN A 23 23.67 14.23 11.64
N THR A 24 22.56 13.66 11.19
CA THR A 24 22.53 12.70 10.09
C THR A 24 21.77 13.30 8.91
N PHE A 25 22.38 13.30 7.72
CA PHE A 25 21.69 13.64 6.47
C PHE A 25 20.89 12.42 6.00
N VAL A 26 19.57 12.54 5.91
CA VAL A 26 18.65 11.44 5.58
C VAL A 26 18.06 11.68 4.19
N VAL A 27 18.09 10.65 3.36
CA VAL A 27 17.50 10.65 2.02
C VAL A 27 16.73 9.38 1.76
N GLN A 28 15.65 9.49 0.99
CA GLN A 28 14.82 8.36 0.53
C GLN A 28 14.20 8.71 -0.83
N PRO A 29 14.41 7.90 -1.88
CA PRO A 29 13.62 8.03 -3.09
C PRO A 29 12.20 7.49 -2.87
N SER A 30 11.23 7.93 -3.69
CA SER A 30 9.91 7.33 -3.76
C SER A 30 9.97 5.87 -4.22
N ASP A 31 8.84 5.18 -4.19
CA ASP A 31 8.71 3.78 -4.60
C ASP A 31 8.59 3.62 -6.12
N LYS A 32 8.59 2.36 -6.57
CA LYS A 32 8.33 1.93 -7.96
C LYS A 32 9.30 2.49 -9.01
N GLY A 33 10.48 2.96 -8.59
CA GLY A 33 11.50 3.48 -9.52
C GLY A 33 11.10 4.75 -10.26
N GLN A 34 10.15 5.54 -9.72
CA GLN A 34 9.70 6.79 -10.33
C GLN A 34 10.77 7.89 -10.29
N GLU A 35 11.67 7.80 -9.32
CA GLU A 35 12.78 8.73 -9.14
C GLU A 35 13.98 8.03 -8.51
N PHE A 36 15.15 8.66 -8.65
CA PHE A 36 16.33 8.35 -7.86
C PHE A 36 16.95 9.64 -7.32
N LEU A 37 17.78 9.50 -6.29
CA LEU A 37 18.45 10.64 -5.68
C LEU A 37 19.94 10.57 -5.98
N ARG A 38 20.48 11.66 -6.58
CA ARG A 38 21.93 11.87 -6.67
C ARG A 38 22.36 12.60 -5.41
N VAL A 39 23.22 11.95 -4.61
CA VAL A 39 23.76 12.52 -3.39
C VAL A 39 25.21 12.90 -3.63
N GLU A 40 25.57 14.13 -3.30
CA GLU A 40 26.93 14.64 -3.37
C GLU A 40 27.45 14.88 -1.95
N VAL A 41 28.68 14.42 -1.71
CA VAL A 41 29.38 14.58 -0.44
C VAL A 41 30.69 15.29 -0.69
N SER A 42 30.85 16.46 -0.09
CA SER A 42 32.08 17.22 -0.11
C SER A 42 32.75 17.15 1.26
N VAL A 43 33.99 16.66 1.29
CA VAL A 43 34.78 16.51 2.53
C VAL A 43 35.84 17.56 2.58
N SER A 44 35.91 18.29 3.69
CA SER A 44 36.94 19.30 3.96
C SER A 44 37.45 19.20 5.39
N ASP A 45 38.47 19.99 5.75
CA ASP A 45 38.98 20.06 7.12
C ASP A 45 37.90 20.51 8.13
N SER A 46 36.88 21.22 7.66
CA SER A 46 35.72 21.65 8.46
C SER A 46 34.63 20.59 8.60
N GLY A 47 34.77 19.43 7.95
CA GLY A 47 33.81 18.31 7.99
C GLY A 47 33.16 17.98 6.65
N ALA A 48 32.17 17.12 6.64
CA ALA A 48 31.45 16.70 5.47
C ALA A 48 30.19 17.57 5.23
N GLN A 49 29.99 17.99 4.00
CA GLN A 49 28.76 18.65 3.53
C GLN A 49 28.03 17.73 2.60
N PHE A 50 26.70 17.72 2.70
CA PHE A 50 25.81 16.86 1.95
C PHE A 50 24.83 17.69 1.14
N SER A 51 24.61 17.30 -0.11
CA SER A 51 23.50 17.80 -0.93
C SER A 51 22.88 16.65 -1.69
N SER A 52 21.63 16.80 -2.11
CA SER A 52 20.97 15.82 -2.95
C SER A 52 20.10 16.49 -4.01
N GLN A 53 19.90 15.77 -5.10
CA GLN A 53 19.06 16.18 -6.21
C GLN A 53 18.15 15.01 -6.58
N THR A 54 16.83 15.27 -6.63
CA THR A 54 15.87 14.32 -7.18
C THR A 54 15.96 14.32 -8.70
N ILE A 55 16.07 13.13 -9.28
CA ILE A 55 16.05 12.90 -10.72
C ILE A 55 14.89 11.95 -11.01
N HIS A 56 13.88 12.45 -11.71
CA HIS A 56 12.73 11.63 -12.09
C HIS A 56 13.12 10.65 -13.21
N ALA A 57 12.67 9.41 -13.08
CA ALA A 57 12.82 8.42 -14.12
C ALA A 57 12.02 8.86 -15.36
N GLY A 58 12.67 8.86 -16.51
CA GLY A 58 12.04 9.30 -17.76
C GLY A 58 13.05 9.29 -18.91
N GLY A 59 12.56 9.58 -20.11
CA GLY A 59 13.38 9.54 -21.31
C GLY A 59 13.29 8.20 -22.07
N PRO A 60 14.05 8.05 -23.16
CA PRO A 60 14.06 6.81 -23.93
C PRO A 60 14.66 5.66 -23.15
N CYS A 61 14.02 4.51 -23.21
CA CYS A 61 14.58 3.29 -22.63
C CYS A 61 15.87 2.89 -23.36
N CYS A 62 16.81 2.31 -22.62
CA CYS A 62 18.01 1.74 -23.19
C CYS A 62 17.67 0.53 -24.06
N THR A 63 17.87 0.62 -25.37
CA THR A 63 17.52 -0.42 -26.34
C THR A 63 18.27 -1.73 -26.08
N GLU A 64 19.52 -1.63 -25.64
CA GLU A 64 20.35 -2.81 -25.32
C GLU A 64 19.72 -3.60 -24.18
N TRP A 65 19.32 -2.95 -23.09
CA TRP A 65 18.64 -3.59 -21.96
C TRP A 65 17.27 -4.19 -22.36
N LEU A 66 16.50 -3.46 -23.18
CA LEU A 66 15.22 -3.98 -23.67
C LEU A 66 15.40 -5.25 -24.50
N THR A 67 16.46 -5.32 -25.28
CA THR A 67 16.78 -6.52 -26.09
C THR A 67 17.26 -7.66 -25.17
N GLU A 68 18.19 -7.38 -24.25
CA GLU A 68 18.76 -8.34 -23.33
C GLU A 68 17.70 -9.05 -22.47
N PHE A 69 16.74 -8.27 -21.95
CA PHE A 69 15.69 -8.80 -21.07
C PHE A 69 14.38 -9.16 -21.77
N SER A 70 14.33 -9.08 -23.10
CA SER A 70 13.08 -9.26 -23.87
C SER A 70 12.38 -10.61 -23.65
N GLU A 71 13.16 -11.70 -23.50
CA GLU A 71 12.58 -13.03 -23.25
C GLU A 71 12.01 -13.16 -21.84
N ILE A 72 12.70 -12.60 -20.84
CA ILE A 72 12.24 -12.59 -19.45
C ILE A 72 10.96 -11.75 -19.35
N GLU A 73 10.97 -10.56 -19.96
CA GLU A 73 9.80 -9.67 -19.99
C GLU A 73 8.60 -10.36 -20.67
N ARG A 74 8.79 -10.95 -21.83
CA ARG A 74 7.71 -11.70 -22.51
C ARG A 74 7.16 -12.82 -21.63
N GLY A 75 8.02 -13.65 -21.04
CA GLY A 75 7.59 -14.71 -20.14
C GLY A 75 6.81 -14.20 -18.92
N ALA A 76 7.24 -13.08 -18.33
CA ALA A 76 6.52 -12.43 -17.25
C ALA A 76 5.15 -11.91 -17.68
N GLN A 77 5.07 -11.25 -18.84
CA GLN A 77 3.80 -10.75 -19.38
C GLN A 77 2.83 -11.89 -19.72
N ASP A 78 3.32 -12.95 -20.38
CA ASP A 78 2.51 -14.13 -20.70
C ASP A 78 1.94 -14.79 -19.43
N TRP A 79 2.73 -14.87 -18.36
CA TRP A 79 2.28 -15.39 -17.06
C TRP A 79 1.26 -14.47 -16.39
N LEU A 80 1.49 -13.17 -16.41
CA LEU A 80 0.59 -12.17 -15.86
C LEU A 80 -0.76 -12.10 -16.59
N ASP A 81 -0.77 -12.35 -17.90
CA ASP A 81 -1.97 -12.29 -18.74
C ASP A 81 -2.84 -13.54 -18.69
N GLN A 82 -2.40 -14.59 -17.98
CA GLN A 82 -3.23 -15.79 -17.82
C GLN A 82 -4.53 -15.47 -17.11
N VAL A 83 -5.65 -15.83 -17.73
CA VAL A 83 -6.98 -15.70 -17.14
C VAL A 83 -7.11 -16.70 -15.99
N VAL A 84 -7.55 -16.22 -14.82
CA VAL A 84 -7.75 -17.02 -13.62
C VAL A 84 -9.22 -17.15 -13.21
N GLY A 85 -10.09 -16.33 -13.78
CA GLY A 85 -11.51 -16.39 -13.49
C GLY A 85 -12.34 -15.37 -14.25
N HIS A 86 -13.65 -15.47 -14.06
CA HIS A 86 -14.62 -14.54 -14.59
C HIS A 86 -15.61 -14.13 -13.51
N LEU A 87 -15.94 -12.85 -13.49
CA LEU A 87 -16.95 -12.26 -12.61
C LEU A 87 -18.20 -11.95 -13.44
N GLU A 88 -19.38 -11.98 -12.84
CA GLU A 88 -20.63 -11.54 -13.47
C GLU A 88 -20.58 -10.05 -13.85
N ALA A 89 -19.95 -9.24 -13.01
CA ALA A 89 -19.69 -7.82 -13.22
C ALA A 89 -18.32 -7.43 -12.67
N PRO A 90 -17.68 -6.37 -13.18
CA PRO A 90 -16.42 -5.89 -12.63
C PRO A 90 -16.61 -5.38 -11.19
N LEU A 91 -15.62 -5.61 -10.33
CA LEU A 91 -15.56 -5.01 -9.00
C LEU A 91 -14.81 -3.68 -9.09
N THR A 92 -15.56 -2.59 -9.10
CA THR A 92 -14.98 -1.24 -9.14
C THR A 92 -14.73 -0.70 -7.76
N LEU A 93 -13.72 0.16 -7.62
CA LEU A 93 -13.43 0.88 -6.39
C LEU A 93 -13.95 2.30 -6.48
N ASP A 94 -14.30 2.86 -5.32
CA ASP A 94 -14.70 4.25 -5.13
C ASP A 94 -13.65 4.99 -4.29
N THR A 95 -13.96 6.18 -3.83
CA THR A 95 -13.09 6.92 -2.92
C THR A 95 -12.92 6.16 -1.59
N PRO A 96 -11.76 6.27 -0.94
CA PRO A 96 -11.51 5.57 0.32
C PRO A 96 -12.55 5.86 1.39
N LEU A 97 -13.03 7.10 1.48
CA LEU A 97 -14.09 7.48 2.43
C LEU A 97 -15.42 6.79 2.11
N HIS A 98 -15.81 6.74 0.83
CA HIS A 98 -17.05 6.11 0.41
C HIS A 98 -17.01 4.60 0.66
N MET A 99 -15.90 3.94 0.30
CA MET A 99 -15.71 2.51 0.52
C MET A 99 -15.72 2.16 2.03
N ALA A 100 -15.04 2.95 2.85
CA ALA A 100 -15.03 2.72 4.30
C ALA A 100 -16.43 2.89 4.93
N ALA A 101 -17.22 3.87 4.47
CA ALA A 101 -18.54 4.15 5.02
C ALA A 101 -19.63 3.17 4.54
N ASN A 102 -19.50 2.62 3.33
CA ASN A 102 -20.57 1.84 2.68
C ASN A 102 -20.17 0.40 2.34
N GLY A 103 -18.91 0.00 2.61
CA GLY A 103 -18.35 -1.25 2.14
C GLY A 103 -17.90 -1.20 0.69
N THR A 104 -17.27 -2.27 0.23
CA THR A 104 -16.85 -2.45 -1.17
C THR A 104 -16.85 -3.92 -1.55
N PRO A 105 -17.35 -4.26 -2.76
CA PRO A 105 -17.38 -5.65 -3.23
C PRO A 105 -16.01 -6.34 -3.24
N LEU A 106 -14.91 -5.57 -3.36
CA LEU A 106 -13.57 -6.15 -3.31
C LEU A 106 -13.20 -6.64 -1.89
N ALA A 107 -13.52 -5.86 -0.85
CA ALA A 107 -13.31 -6.30 0.53
C ALA A 107 -14.23 -7.47 0.90
N ASP A 108 -15.47 -7.48 0.39
CA ASP A 108 -16.40 -8.59 0.57
C ASP A 108 -15.87 -9.87 -0.06
N LEU A 109 -15.29 -9.79 -1.27
CA LEU A 109 -14.62 -10.92 -1.93
C LEU A 109 -13.46 -11.45 -1.06
N PHE A 110 -12.59 -10.57 -0.58
CA PHE A 110 -11.45 -10.98 0.25
C PHE A 110 -11.91 -11.63 1.54
N ASN A 111 -12.87 -11.03 2.24
CA ASN A 111 -13.44 -11.60 3.45
C ASN A 111 -14.11 -12.97 3.20
N THR A 112 -14.84 -13.11 2.10
CA THR A 112 -15.47 -14.38 1.70
C THR A 112 -14.42 -15.48 1.49
N VAL A 113 -13.35 -15.16 0.77
CA VAL A 113 -12.24 -16.11 0.54
C VAL A 113 -11.54 -16.48 1.84
N GLN A 114 -11.29 -15.49 2.71
CA GLN A 114 -10.64 -15.71 4.01
C GLN A 114 -11.52 -16.60 4.93
N LEU A 115 -12.83 -16.36 5.00
CA LEU A 115 -13.78 -17.20 5.76
C LEU A 115 -13.80 -18.62 5.23
N ALA A 116 -13.89 -18.80 3.91
CA ALA A 116 -13.90 -20.11 3.27
C ALA A 116 -12.60 -20.89 3.51
N ALA A 117 -11.46 -20.22 3.48
CA ALA A 117 -10.15 -20.84 3.67
C ALA A 117 -9.83 -21.15 5.13
N SER A 118 -10.33 -20.34 6.07
CA SER A 118 -10.01 -20.46 7.50
C SER A 118 -11.02 -21.25 8.30
N GLY A 119 -12.29 -21.26 7.89
CA GLY A 119 -13.41 -21.74 8.71
C GLY A 119 -13.68 -20.87 9.95
N ALA A 120 -13.11 -19.66 10.01
CA ALA A 120 -13.33 -18.72 11.10
C ALA A 120 -14.76 -18.15 11.06
N GLN A 121 -15.24 -17.62 12.19
CA GLN A 121 -16.56 -17.01 12.31
C GLN A 121 -16.59 -15.58 11.79
N ILE A 122 -15.46 -14.86 11.90
CA ILE A 122 -15.32 -13.46 11.51
C ILE A 122 -14.04 -13.33 10.70
N SER A 123 -14.11 -12.57 9.64
CA SER A 123 -12.97 -12.18 8.82
C SER A 123 -12.73 -10.68 8.90
N VAL A 124 -11.47 -10.29 8.80
CA VAL A 124 -11.04 -8.90 8.79
C VAL A 124 -10.04 -8.73 7.65
N THR A 125 -10.28 -7.76 6.80
CA THR A 125 -9.36 -7.40 5.72
C THR A 125 -9.22 -5.90 5.60
N SER A 126 -8.11 -5.44 5.04
CA SER A 126 -7.92 -4.06 4.62
C SER A 126 -7.57 -4.01 3.14
N LEU A 127 -7.67 -2.83 2.53
CA LEU A 127 -7.26 -2.60 1.16
C LEU A 127 -5.98 -1.78 1.12
N ALA A 128 -5.05 -2.14 0.24
CA ALA A 128 -3.87 -1.32 -0.02
C ALA A 128 -4.27 0.06 -0.57
N ASN A 129 -3.46 1.09 -0.33
CA ASN A 129 -3.74 2.44 -0.83
C ASN A 129 -3.87 2.50 -2.36
N ASP A 130 -3.17 1.62 -3.05
CA ASP A 130 -3.10 1.50 -4.50
C ASP A 130 -3.75 0.21 -5.03
N ALA A 131 -4.60 -0.43 -4.23
CA ALA A 131 -5.37 -1.58 -4.68
C ALA A 131 -6.21 -1.21 -5.91
N ALA A 132 -6.24 -2.10 -6.89
CA ALA A 132 -7.09 -1.95 -8.07
C ALA A 132 -8.36 -2.82 -7.92
N GLY A 133 -9.43 -2.39 -8.57
CA GLY A 133 -10.61 -3.24 -8.75
C GLY A 133 -10.33 -4.45 -9.66
N LEU A 134 -11.30 -5.33 -9.81
CA LEU A 134 -11.19 -6.49 -10.69
C LEU A 134 -12.07 -6.31 -11.93
N PRO A 135 -11.53 -6.54 -13.15
CA PRO A 135 -12.34 -6.56 -14.38
C PRO A 135 -13.21 -7.84 -14.44
N GLN A 136 -14.17 -7.86 -15.36
CA GLN A 136 -15.02 -9.03 -15.55
C GLN A 136 -14.22 -10.30 -15.94
N THR A 137 -13.22 -10.17 -16.80
CA THR A 137 -12.26 -11.25 -17.11
C THR A 137 -11.00 -11.00 -16.29
N VAL A 138 -10.83 -11.78 -15.23
CA VAL A 138 -9.75 -11.60 -14.24
C VAL A 138 -8.50 -12.36 -14.68
N ARG A 139 -7.39 -11.64 -14.79
CA ARG A 139 -6.05 -12.18 -15.04
C ARG A 139 -5.22 -12.20 -13.75
N ARG A 140 -4.08 -12.87 -13.79
CA ARG A 140 -3.16 -12.86 -12.63
C ARG A 140 -2.71 -11.46 -12.24
N ARG A 141 -2.41 -10.60 -13.23
CA ARG A 141 -2.04 -9.19 -12.98
C ARG A 141 -3.11 -8.43 -12.23
N ASP A 142 -4.38 -8.71 -12.50
CA ASP A 142 -5.51 -8.04 -11.84
C ASP A 142 -5.59 -8.45 -10.37
N VAL A 143 -5.37 -9.75 -10.08
CA VAL A 143 -5.31 -10.23 -8.69
C VAL A 143 -4.13 -9.61 -7.93
N LEU A 144 -2.95 -9.54 -8.56
CA LEU A 144 -1.76 -8.92 -7.94
C LEU A 144 -1.94 -7.42 -7.72
N ASN A 145 -2.65 -6.73 -8.59
CA ASN A 145 -2.96 -5.31 -8.43
C ASN A 145 -4.05 -5.07 -7.38
N ALA A 146 -4.99 -5.99 -7.23
CA ALA A 146 -6.03 -5.91 -6.21
C ALA A 146 -5.48 -6.25 -4.80
N TYR A 147 -4.53 -7.20 -4.72
CA TYR A 147 -3.89 -7.65 -3.49
C TYR A 147 -2.36 -7.69 -3.66
N PRO A 148 -1.69 -6.52 -3.61
CA PRO A 148 -0.28 -6.39 -3.99
C PRO A 148 0.72 -6.98 -3.00
N TYR A 149 0.30 -7.30 -1.77
CA TYR A 149 1.18 -7.81 -0.73
C TYR A 149 0.94 -9.29 -0.43
N THR A 150 2.01 -10.07 -0.34
CA THR A 150 1.98 -11.49 0.03
C THR A 150 1.82 -11.64 1.55
N ASN A 151 0.60 -11.48 2.03
CA ASN A 151 0.28 -11.66 3.44
C ASN A 151 -0.12 -13.10 3.72
N THR A 152 0.10 -13.56 4.95
CA THR A 152 -0.39 -14.84 5.45
C THR A 152 -1.72 -14.67 6.16
N LEU A 153 -2.63 -15.63 5.97
CA LEU A 153 -3.86 -15.68 6.73
C LEU A 153 -3.57 -16.17 8.15
N THR A 154 -3.93 -15.34 9.14
CA THR A 154 -3.73 -15.65 10.56
C THR A 154 -5.09 -15.84 11.23
N ILE A 155 -5.26 -16.96 11.95
CA ILE A 155 -6.48 -17.24 12.72
C ILE A 155 -6.18 -17.00 14.19
N LEU A 156 -7.00 -16.16 14.83
CA LEU A 156 -6.87 -15.79 16.23
C LEU A 156 -8.13 -16.19 17.01
N GLN A 157 -7.95 -16.74 18.19
CA GLN A 157 -9.05 -16.89 19.15
C GLN A 157 -9.06 -15.65 20.05
N ILE A 158 -10.12 -14.87 19.97
CA ILE A 158 -10.28 -13.63 20.72
C ILE A 158 -11.61 -13.58 21.46
N THR A 159 -11.71 -12.69 22.45
CA THR A 159 -12.97 -12.40 23.11
C THR A 159 -13.75 -11.30 22.39
N GLY A 160 -15.08 -11.23 22.59
CA GLY A 160 -15.90 -10.14 22.05
C GLY A 160 -15.42 -8.74 22.48
N ALA A 161 -14.84 -8.62 23.68
CA ALA A 161 -14.28 -7.36 24.15
C ALA A 161 -13.03 -6.94 23.34
N VAL A 162 -12.23 -7.88 22.87
CA VAL A 162 -11.08 -7.58 21.99
C VAL A 162 -11.57 -7.20 20.60
N LEU A 163 -12.53 -7.94 20.05
CA LEU A 163 -13.15 -7.61 18.76
C LEU A 163 -13.75 -6.21 18.77
N ARG A 164 -14.54 -5.88 19.79
CA ARG A 164 -15.14 -4.55 19.95
C ARG A 164 -14.09 -3.44 19.92
N ARG A 165 -12.98 -3.58 20.65
CA ARG A 165 -11.88 -2.60 20.64
C ARG A 165 -11.23 -2.46 19.27
N ALA A 166 -11.10 -3.57 18.51
CA ALA A 166 -10.58 -3.52 17.15
C ALA A 166 -11.52 -2.75 16.23
N MET A 167 -12.83 -3.00 16.31
CA MET A 167 -13.84 -2.25 15.55
C MET A 167 -13.90 -0.76 15.94
N GLU A 168 -13.81 -0.46 17.25
CA GLU A 168 -13.73 0.92 17.74
C GLU A 168 -12.47 1.63 17.19
N ARG A 169 -11.33 0.93 17.09
CA ARG A 169 -10.10 1.45 16.47
C ARG A 169 -10.29 1.74 14.98
N SER A 170 -10.95 0.85 14.24
CA SER A 170 -11.29 1.11 12.83
C SER A 170 -12.24 2.31 12.68
N ALA A 171 -13.18 2.48 13.61
CA ALA A 171 -14.12 3.61 13.59
C ALA A 171 -13.44 4.99 13.79
N GLU A 172 -12.23 5.05 14.39
CA GLU A 172 -11.44 6.28 14.48
C GLU A 172 -11.01 6.84 13.11
N TYR A 173 -11.18 6.05 12.04
CA TYR A 173 -10.98 6.50 10.66
C TYR A 173 -11.88 7.66 10.29
N PHE A 174 -13.07 7.76 10.90
CA PHE A 174 -14.06 8.77 10.60
C PHE A 174 -14.05 9.93 11.58
N ILE A 175 -14.16 11.14 11.03
CA ILE A 175 -14.48 12.35 11.78
C ILE A 175 -15.80 12.88 11.26
N ARG A 176 -16.75 13.16 12.15
CA ARG A 176 -18.00 13.81 11.82
C ARG A 176 -17.85 15.33 11.90
N ASN A 177 -18.10 16.00 10.80
CA ASN A 177 -18.09 17.46 10.71
C ASN A 177 -19.35 18.06 11.39
N ALA A 178 -19.32 19.36 11.64
CA ALA A 178 -20.44 20.07 12.27
C ALA A 178 -21.74 20.03 11.44
N ASP A 179 -21.64 19.90 10.13
CA ASP A 179 -22.77 19.76 9.19
C ASP A 179 -23.28 18.30 9.07
N GLY A 180 -22.68 17.38 9.82
CA GLY A 180 -23.04 15.95 9.83
C GLY A 180 -22.34 15.10 8.76
N THR A 181 -21.60 15.70 7.84
CA THR A 181 -20.81 14.94 6.84
C THR A 181 -19.62 14.23 7.49
N LEU A 182 -19.13 13.17 6.83
CA LEU A 182 -17.95 12.44 7.28
C LEU A 182 -16.71 12.91 6.50
N ARG A 183 -15.56 12.89 7.19
CA ARG A 183 -14.23 12.98 6.59
C ARG A 183 -13.30 11.97 7.21
N ILE A 184 -12.18 11.69 6.53
CA ILE A 184 -11.14 10.82 7.08
C ILE A 184 -10.35 11.58 8.16
N SER A 185 -10.04 10.90 9.25
CA SER A 185 -9.22 11.42 10.33
C SER A 185 -7.79 11.71 9.88
N ASP A 186 -7.23 12.82 10.31
CA ASP A 186 -5.85 13.20 10.03
C ASP A 186 -4.83 12.16 10.52
N ALA A 187 -5.18 11.34 11.52
CA ALA A 187 -4.35 10.26 12.00
C ALA A 187 -4.09 9.16 10.95
N PHE A 188 -4.94 9.07 9.93
CA PHE A 188 -4.78 8.14 8.80
C PHE A 188 -4.26 8.81 7.53
N LEU A 189 -4.04 10.12 7.57
CA LEU A 189 -3.58 10.90 6.41
C LEU A 189 -2.18 11.50 6.61
N LYS A 190 -1.73 11.64 7.87
CA LYS A 190 -0.49 12.33 8.21
C LYS A 190 0.36 11.50 9.18
N PRO A 191 1.69 11.48 9.02
CA PRO A 191 2.50 12.13 7.96
C PRO A 191 2.40 11.43 6.62
N LYS A 192 1.78 10.24 6.55
CA LYS A 192 1.61 9.40 5.37
C LYS A 192 0.14 8.98 5.28
N VAL A 193 -0.35 8.81 4.05
CA VAL A 193 -1.69 8.25 3.81
C VAL A 193 -1.69 6.76 4.12
N GLU A 194 -2.58 6.32 5.01
CA GLU A 194 -2.64 4.95 5.55
C GLU A 194 -4.08 4.42 5.52
N HIS A 195 -4.75 4.48 4.36
CA HIS A 195 -6.09 3.89 4.20
C HIS A 195 -6.11 2.40 4.49
N TYR A 196 -4.97 1.71 4.30
CA TYR A 196 -4.78 0.30 4.62
C TYR A 196 -4.88 -0.03 6.13
N ASN A 197 -4.94 0.95 7.00
CA ASN A 197 -5.20 0.79 8.43
C ASN A 197 -6.70 0.85 8.78
N TYR A 198 -7.58 0.94 7.78
CA TYR A 198 -9.01 0.75 7.95
C TYR A 198 -9.38 -0.71 7.66
N ASP A 199 -10.09 -1.33 8.61
CA ASP A 199 -10.47 -2.73 8.54
C ASP A 199 -11.93 -2.91 8.11
N TYR A 200 -12.16 -3.80 7.14
CA TYR A 200 -13.47 -4.26 6.70
C TYR A 200 -13.77 -5.59 7.38
N TYR A 201 -14.86 -5.66 8.09
CA TYR A 201 -15.29 -6.85 8.84
C TYR A 201 -16.39 -7.59 8.08
N ALA A 202 -16.34 -8.93 8.13
CA ALA A 202 -17.42 -9.79 7.67
C ALA A 202 -17.53 -11.06 8.53
N GLY A 203 -18.69 -11.71 8.54
CA GLY A 203 -18.93 -12.95 9.27
C GLY A 203 -20.33 -13.02 9.85
N GLU A 204 -20.57 -14.02 10.71
CA GLU A 204 -21.84 -14.19 11.38
C GLU A 204 -22.14 -13.01 12.32
N HIS A 205 -23.40 -12.63 12.39
CA HIS A 205 -23.94 -11.43 13.03
C HIS A 205 -23.24 -11.01 14.33
N TYR A 206 -22.51 -9.91 14.26
CA TYR A 206 -22.12 -9.15 15.43
C TYR A 206 -23.11 -7.97 15.58
N VAL A 207 -23.69 -7.84 16.77
CA VAL A 207 -24.59 -6.74 17.14
C VAL A 207 -23.90 -5.87 18.18
#